data_992ad965a135f4e2a8e65d235ed6dc8c
#
_entry.id   992ad965a135f4e2a8e65d235ed6dc8c
#
_cell.length_a   1.000
_cell.length_b   1.000
_cell.length_c   1.000
_cell.angle_alpha   90.00
_cell.angle_beta   90.00
_cell.angle_gamma   90.00
#
_symmetry.space_group_name_H-M   'P 1'
#
loop_
_entity.id
_entity.type
_entity.pdbx_description
1 polymer ?
#
loop_
_entity_poly.entity_id
_entity_poly.type
_entity_poly.pdbx_seq_one_letter_code
_entity_poly.pdbx_strand_id
1 'polypeptide(L)'
;NRMIEGLRNKMRVKAFESAMLFYRMEDYRASAVTLQHLLVEYPDLEEREKIRWLVVESFYKLATNSIESKKASRFESMLEAHQALSEEYPQSLYLARSRALAEEARAFLASPRAHNGGVLPSTARTTTSFAHSTF
;
A
#
# COMPACT_ATOMS: atom_id res chain seq x y z
N ASN A 1 -29.29 -16.27 -15.22
CA ASN A 1 -30.54 -15.86 -14.62
C ASN A 1 -30.49 -14.37 -14.29
N ARG A 2 -31.42 -13.60 -14.85
CA ARG A 2 -31.48 -12.14 -14.68
C ARG A 2 -31.61 -11.69 -13.21
N MET A 3 -32.28 -12.48 -12.38
CA MET A 3 -32.42 -12.17 -10.95
C MET A 3 -31.09 -12.28 -10.20
N ILE A 4 -30.30 -13.31 -10.51
CA ILE A 4 -29.00 -13.52 -9.90
C ILE A 4 -28.01 -12.45 -10.35
N GLU A 5 -28.00 -12.11 -11.63
CA GLU A 5 -27.19 -11.04 -12.19
C GLU A 5 -27.51 -9.68 -11.61
N GLY A 6 -28.83 -9.37 -11.48
CA GLY A 6 -29.27 -8.13 -10.86
C GLY A 6 -28.89 -8.01 -9.41
N LEU A 7 -28.98 -9.10 -8.64
CA LEU A 7 -28.58 -9.14 -7.24
C LEU A 7 -27.05 -8.99 -7.11
N ARG A 8 -26.30 -9.70 -7.92
CA ARG A 8 -24.83 -9.61 -7.95
C ARG A 8 -24.38 -8.18 -8.27
N ASN A 9 -25.03 -7.53 -9.24
CA ASN A 9 -24.73 -6.16 -9.62
C ASN A 9 -24.99 -5.18 -8.47
N LYS A 10 -26.09 -5.35 -7.75
CA LYS A 10 -26.39 -4.53 -6.56
C LYS A 10 -25.35 -4.71 -5.48
N MET A 11 -24.90 -5.94 -5.23
CA MET A 11 -23.85 -6.25 -4.25
C MET A 11 -22.52 -5.63 -4.65
N ARG A 12 -22.20 -5.67 -5.94
CA ARG A 12 -20.99 -5.05 -6.51
C ARG A 12 -20.98 -3.55 -6.30
N VAL A 13 -22.06 -2.87 -6.66
CA VAL A 13 -22.20 -1.42 -6.48
C VAL A 13 -22.07 -1.03 -5.02
N LYS A 14 -22.74 -1.76 -4.13
CA LYS A 14 -22.69 -1.52 -2.69
C LYS A 14 -21.29 -1.72 -2.11
N ALA A 15 -20.59 -2.75 -2.54
CA ALA A 15 -19.22 -3.02 -2.13
C ALA A 15 -18.26 -1.92 -2.59
N PHE A 16 -18.42 -1.45 -3.82
CA PHE A 16 -17.64 -0.32 -4.36
C PHE A 16 -17.91 0.97 -3.58
N GLU A 17 -19.16 1.28 -3.31
CA GLU A 17 -19.53 2.46 -2.52
C GLU A 17 -18.94 2.41 -1.11
N SER A 18 -18.95 1.24 -0.47
CA SER A 18 -18.32 1.05 0.85
C SER A 18 -16.82 1.30 0.81
N ALA A 19 -16.14 0.77 -0.21
CA ALA A 19 -14.71 1.00 -0.40
C ALA A 19 -14.40 2.48 -0.60
N MET A 20 -15.20 3.17 -1.40
CA MET A 20 -15.05 4.61 -1.64
C MET A 20 -15.35 5.43 -0.40
N LEU A 21 -16.26 4.98 0.45
CA LEU A 21 -16.53 5.62 1.73
C LEU A 21 -15.29 5.58 2.64
N PHE A 22 -14.64 4.42 2.78
CA PHE A 22 -13.39 4.31 3.53
C PHE A 22 -12.32 5.25 2.99
N TYR A 23 -12.20 5.33 1.67
CA TYR A 23 -11.24 6.24 1.02
C TYR A 23 -11.53 7.71 1.37
N ARG A 24 -12.79 8.13 1.29
CA ARG A 24 -13.20 9.50 1.63
C ARG A 24 -13.04 9.82 3.12
N MET A 25 -13.21 8.83 3.98
CA MET A 25 -12.98 8.96 5.42
C MET A 25 -11.50 8.93 5.80
N GLU A 26 -10.63 8.81 4.82
CA GLU A 26 -9.18 8.70 5.02
C GLU A 26 -8.74 7.47 5.84
N ASP A 27 -9.60 6.45 5.90
CA ASP A 27 -9.24 5.14 6.42
C ASP A 27 -8.56 4.33 5.30
N TYR A 28 -7.31 4.66 5.06
CA TYR A 28 -6.57 4.12 3.92
C TYR A 28 -6.26 2.64 4.04
N ARG A 29 -6.16 2.13 5.24
CA ARG A 29 -5.99 0.69 5.46
C ARG A 29 -7.24 -0.08 5.03
N ALA A 30 -8.40 0.33 5.53
CA ALA A 30 -9.68 -0.26 5.16
C ALA A 30 -9.96 -0.08 3.67
N SER A 31 -9.65 1.09 3.12
CA SER A 31 -9.77 1.39 1.69
C SER A 31 -8.93 0.42 0.85
N ALA A 32 -7.65 0.27 1.15
CA ALA A 32 -6.76 -0.63 0.42
C ALA A 32 -7.25 -2.08 0.45
N VAL A 33 -7.60 -2.58 1.63
CA VAL A 33 -8.08 -3.96 1.81
C VAL A 33 -9.38 -4.20 1.05
N THR A 34 -10.36 -3.29 1.21
CA THR A 34 -11.67 -3.43 0.58
C THR A 34 -11.59 -3.32 -0.94
N LEU A 35 -10.78 -2.39 -1.46
CA LEU A 35 -10.56 -2.26 -2.90
C LEU A 35 -9.89 -3.49 -3.50
N GLN A 36 -8.90 -4.08 -2.81
CA GLN A 36 -8.27 -5.33 -3.25
C GLN A 36 -9.26 -6.48 -3.28
N HIS A 37 -10.15 -6.57 -2.29
CA HIS A 37 -11.23 -7.56 -2.26
C HIS A 37 -12.16 -7.42 -3.47
N LEU A 38 -12.50 -6.19 -3.86
CA LEU A 38 -13.31 -5.94 -5.06
C LEU A 38 -12.65 -6.49 -6.32
N LEU A 39 -11.35 -6.29 -6.46
CA LEU A 39 -10.60 -6.78 -7.64
C LEU A 39 -10.61 -8.30 -7.75
N VAL A 40 -10.61 -9.01 -6.64
CA VAL A 40 -10.65 -10.47 -6.59
C VAL A 40 -12.07 -10.99 -6.79
N GLU A 41 -13.04 -10.42 -6.11
CA GLU A 41 -14.43 -10.90 -6.08
C GLU A 41 -15.19 -10.53 -7.36
N TYR A 42 -14.89 -9.37 -7.94
CA TYR A 42 -15.55 -8.87 -9.14
C TYR A 42 -14.51 -8.56 -10.24
N PRO A 43 -13.96 -9.58 -10.90
CA PRO A 43 -12.89 -9.37 -11.88
C PRO A 43 -13.33 -8.63 -13.15
N ASP A 44 -14.63 -8.51 -13.38
CA ASP A 44 -15.25 -7.88 -14.55
C ASP A 44 -15.73 -6.43 -14.30
N LEU A 45 -15.25 -5.79 -13.23
CA LEU A 45 -15.59 -4.39 -12.92
C LEU A 45 -15.12 -3.43 -14.01
N GLU A 46 -16.00 -2.54 -14.46
CA GLU A 46 -15.64 -1.47 -15.38
C GLU A 46 -14.63 -0.49 -14.77
N GLU A 47 -14.74 -0.25 -13.46
CA GLU A 47 -13.88 0.66 -12.70
C GLU A 47 -12.56 0.02 -12.27
N ARG A 48 -12.22 -1.15 -12.80
CA ARG A 48 -11.06 -1.94 -12.37
C ARG A 48 -9.74 -1.16 -12.45
N GLU A 49 -9.53 -0.42 -13.53
CA GLU A 49 -8.34 0.44 -13.71
C GLU A 49 -8.26 1.51 -12.61
N LYS A 50 -9.36 2.20 -12.37
CA LYS A 50 -9.45 3.20 -11.31
C LYS A 50 -9.23 2.57 -9.93
N ILE A 51 -9.79 1.40 -9.69
CA ILE A 51 -9.62 0.67 -8.42
C ILE A 51 -8.15 0.30 -8.21
N ARG A 52 -7.46 -0.19 -9.25
CA ARG A 52 -6.02 -0.45 -9.19
C ARG A 52 -5.23 0.79 -8.78
N TRP A 53 -5.56 1.92 -9.34
CA TRP A 53 -4.95 3.20 -8.98
C TRP A 53 -5.26 3.60 -7.53
N LEU A 54 -6.51 3.46 -7.10
CA LEU A 54 -6.91 3.80 -5.73
C LEU A 54 -6.23 2.92 -4.69
N VAL A 55 -5.91 1.67 -5.02
CA VAL A 55 -5.11 0.79 -4.15
C VAL A 55 -3.69 1.35 -4.00
N VAL A 56 -3.05 1.75 -5.08
CA VAL A 56 -1.73 2.39 -5.05
C VAL A 56 -1.75 3.63 -4.15
N GLU A 57 -2.69 4.51 -4.37
CA GLU A 57 -2.82 5.76 -3.61
C GLU A 57 -3.13 5.50 -2.14
N SER A 58 -4.00 4.53 -1.85
CA SER A 58 -4.34 4.16 -0.47
C SER A 58 -3.12 3.64 0.29
N PHE A 59 -2.33 2.77 -0.30
CA PHE A 59 -1.09 2.30 0.32
C PHE A 59 -0.04 3.39 0.46
N TYR A 60 0.06 4.28 -0.51
CA TYR A 60 0.97 5.42 -0.43
C TYR A 60 0.62 6.32 0.77
N LYS A 61 -0.63 6.72 0.88
CA LYS A 61 -1.11 7.56 1.98
C LYS A 61 -1.02 6.85 3.32
N LEU A 62 -1.33 5.55 3.35
CA LEU A 62 -1.15 4.73 4.53
C LEU A 62 0.31 4.69 4.98
N ALA A 63 1.24 4.49 4.05
CA ALA A 63 2.67 4.45 4.34
C ALA A 63 3.18 5.79 4.86
N THR A 64 2.83 6.90 4.19
CA THR A 64 3.29 8.24 4.58
C THR A 64 2.77 8.67 5.95
N ASN A 65 1.59 8.20 6.34
CA ASN A 65 0.96 8.51 7.62
C ASN A 65 1.28 7.50 8.72
N SER A 66 2.12 6.52 8.43
CA SER A 66 2.47 5.46 9.37
C SER A 66 3.65 5.84 10.26
N ILE A 67 3.75 5.15 11.41
CA ILE A 67 4.97 5.18 12.22
C ILE A 67 6.12 4.54 11.42
N GLU A 68 7.34 4.96 11.73
CA GLU A 68 8.55 4.55 10.96
C GLU A 68 8.69 3.03 10.83
N SER A 69 8.39 2.28 11.89
CA SER A 69 8.51 0.82 11.89
C SER A 69 7.58 0.10 10.89
N LYS A 70 6.52 0.77 10.43
CA LYS A 70 5.53 0.19 9.51
C LYS A 70 5.63 0.72 8.09
N LYS A 71 6.38 1.80 7.87
CA LYS A 71 6.45 2.45 6.56
C LYS A 71 7.02 1.53 5.48
N ALA A 72 8.09 0.79 5.78
CA ALA A 72 8.73 -0.07 4.80
C ALA A 72 7.79 -1.10 4.20
N SER A 73 7.08 -1.86 5.04
CA SER A 73 6.14 -2.89 4.57
C SER A 73 4.98 -2.29 3.76
N ARG A 74 4.52 -1.12 4.15
CA ARG A 74 3.42 -0.43 3.46
C ARG A 74 3.84 0.18 2.12
N PHE A 75 5.07 0.69 2.02
CA PHE A 75 5.63 1.09 0.73
C PHE A 75 5.86 -0.10 -0.19
N GLU A 76 6.26 -1.25 0.33
CA GLU A 76 6.37 -2.49 -0.45
C GLU A 76 5.00 -2.90 -1.01
N SER A 77 3.94 -2.84 -0.21
CA SER A 77 2.57 -3.10 -0.67
C SER A 77 2.15 -2.11 -1.76
N MET A 78 2.52 -0.84 -1.63
CA MET A 78 2.27 0.16 -2.65
C MET A 78 2.98 -0.18 -3.97
N LEU A 79 4.24 -0.61 -3.90
CA LEU A 79 4.99 -1.01 -5.10
C LEU A 79 4.38 -2.23 -5.80
N GLU A 80 3.89 -3.21 -5.04
CA GLU A 80 3.16 -4.35 -5.59
C GLU A 80 1.89 -3.90 -6.31
N ALA A 81 1.15 -2.98 -5.71
CA ALA A 81 -0.06 -2.40 -6.31
C ALA A 81 0.26 -1.61 -7.59
N HIS A 82 1.35 -0.84 -7.58
CA HIS A 82 1.84 -0.13 -8.76
C HIS A 82 2.20 -1.10 -9.88
N GLN A 83 2.92 -2.16 -9.58
CA GLN A 83 3.29 -3.17 -10.57
C GLN A 83 2.05 -3.82 -11.17
N ALA A 84 1.06 -4.17 -10.36
CA ALA A 84 -0.20 -4.74 -10.84
C ALA A 84 -0.94 -3.79 -11.79
N LEU A 85 -0.97 -2.49 -11.46
CA LEU A 85 -1.55 -1.47 -12.34
C LEU A 85 -0.81 -1.40 -13.68
N SER A 86 0.51 -1.36 -13.66
CA SER A 86 1.32 -1.22 -14.87
C SER A 86 1.25 -2.45 -15.77
N GLU A 87 1.15 -3.64 -15.20
CA GLU A 87 1.04 -4.88 -15.95
C GLU A 87 -0.35 -5.04 -16.58
N GLU A 88 -1.40 -4.74 -15.84
CA GLU A 88 -2.77 -4.89 -16.32
C GLU A 88 -3.19 -3.76 -17.25
N TYR A 89 -2.74 -2.54 -16.98
CA TYR A 89 -3.10 -1.34 -17.76
C TYR A 89 -1.86 -0.55 -18.17
N PRO A 90 -1.05 -1.07 -19.12
CA PRO A 90 0.20 -0.41 -19.53
C PRO A 90 0.00 0.94 -20.22
N GLN A 91 -1.24 1.26 -20.62
CA GLN A 91 -1.61 2.54 -21.25
C GLN A 91 -2.39 3.46 -20.30
N SER A 92 -2.48 3.12 -19.02
CA SER A 92 -3.26 3.88 -18.06
C SER A 92 -2.75 5.31 -17.88
N LEU A 93 -3.68 6.26 -17.84
CA LEU A 93 -3.38 7.65 -17.53
C LEU A 93 -2.94 7.85 -16.06
N TYR A 94 -3.24 6.90 -15.19
CA TYR A 94 -2.79 6.93 -13.80
C TYR A 94 -1.31 6.57 -13.62
N LEU A 95 -0.68 5.97 -14.64
CA LEU A 95 0.70 5.45 -14.51
C LEU A 95 1.73 6.55 -14.26
N ALA A 96 1.58 7.72 -14.84
CA ALA A 96 2.53 8.82 -14.64
C ALA A 96 2.63 9.18 -13.15
N ARG A 97 1.48 9.34 -12.50
CA ARG A 97 1.43 9.64 -11.08
C ARG A 97 1.85 8.45 -10.23
N SER A 98 1.43 7.25 -10.61
CA SER A 98 1.79 6.01 -9.93
C SER A 98 3.32 5.79 -9.94
N ARG A 99 3.99 6.06 -11.06
CA ARG A 99 5.45 5.99 -11.16
C ARG A 99 6.14 6.99 -10.25
N ALA A 100 5.62 8.22 -10.17
CA ALA A 100 6.17 9.24 -9.27
C ALA A 100 6.09 8.78 -7.81
N LEU A 101 4.95 8.22 -7.39
CA LEU A 101 4.78 7.67 -6.06
C LEU A 101 5.68 6.44 -5.83
N ALA A 102 5.84 5.61 -6.84
CA ALA A 102 6.73 4.44 -6.77
C ALA A 102 8.19 4.83 -6.59
N GLU A 103 8.63 5.90 -7.23
CA GLU A 103 10.00 6.44 -7.04
C GLU A 103 10.21 6.91 -5.61
N GLU A 104 9.24 7.60 -5.02
CA GLU A 104 9.32 7.99 -3.59
C GLU A 104 9.41 6.77 -2.68
N ALA A 105 8.60 5.74 -2.95
CA ALA A 105 8.62 4.51 -2.18
C ALA A 105 9.97 3.81 -2.27
N ARG A 106 10.55 3.71 -3.46
CA ARG A 106 11.87 3.10 -3.68
C ARG A 106 12.97 3.89 -2.99
N ALA A 107 12.89 5.22 -3.04
CA ALA A 107 13.85 6.09 -2.36
C ALA A 107 13.80 5.90 -0.84
N PHE A 108 12.60 5.78 -0.27
CA PHE A 108 12.45 5.48 1.15
C PHE A 108 13.04 4.10 1.49
N LEU A 109 12.72 3.06 0.71
CA LEU A 109 13.20 1.69 0.95
C LEU A 109 14.72 1.56 0.80
N ALA A 110 15.34 2.40 -0.01
CA ALA A 110 16.80 2.45 -0.17
C ALA A 110 17.49 3.25 0.95
N SER A 111 16.73 3.98 1.76
CA SER A 111 17.27 4.84 2.81
C SER A 111 17.65 4.05 4.07
N PRO A 112 18.61 4.56 4.90
CA PRO A 112 18.94 3.93 6.18
C PRO A 112 17.74 3.82 7.14
N ARG A 113 16.76 4.72 7.03
CA ARG A 113 15.54 4.69 7.85
C ARG A 113 14.70 3.45 7.63
N ALA A 114 14.62 2.96 6.39
CA ALA A 114 13.86 1.75 6.07
C ALA A 114 14.43 0.51 6.75
N HIS A 115 15.74 0.44 6.88
CA HIS A 115 16.43 -0.70 7.51
C HIS A 115 16.37 -0.66 9.04
N ASN A 116 16.21 0.51 9.63
CA ASN A 116 16.14 0.68 11.08
C ASN A 116 14.71 0.57 11.63
N GLY A 117 13.70 0.64 10.76
CA GLY A 117 12.30 0.62 11.18
C GLY A 117 11.76 -0.74 11.63
N GLY A 118 12.49 -1.83 11.36
CA GLY A 118 12.06 -3.19 11.69
C GLY A 118 12.82 -3.85 12.83
N VAL A 119 13.95 -3.30 13.21
CA VAL A 119 14.76 -3.79 14.32
C VAL A 119 15.19 -2.57 15.13
N LEU A 120 14.65 -2.44 16.34
CA LEU A 120 15.40 -1.68 17.32
C LEU A 120 16.82 -2.26 17.30
N PRO A 121 17.84 -1.46 17.04
CA PRO A 121 19.19 -1.96 17.24
C PRO A 121 19.20 -2.47 18.66
N SER A 122 19.36 -3.75 18.81
CA SER A 122 19.85 -4.30 20.04
C SER A 122 20.98 -3.37 20.39
N THR A 123 20.81 -2.60 21.46
CA THR A 123 21.87 -1.76 21.95
C THR A 123 23.09 -2.64 21.93
N ALA A 124 23.94 -2.45 20.94
CA ALA A 124 25.28 -2.94 21.06
C ALA A 124 25.73 -2.35 22.38
N ARG A 125 25.71 -3.17 23.39
CA ARG A 125 26.42 -2.84 24.58
C ARG A 125 27.83 -2.65 24.11
N THR A 126 28.19 -1.42 23.96
CA THR A 126 29.56 -1.07 23.99
C THR A 126 30.03 -1.56 25.36
N THR A 127 30.48 -2.76 25.41
CA THR A 127 31.44 -3.12 26.44
C THR A 127 32.60 -2.20 26.16
N THR A 128 32.53 -1.05 26.75
CA THR A 128 33.74 -0.28 26.97
C THR A 128 34.59 -1.19 27.83
N SER A 129 35.40 -1.95 27.17
CA SER A 129 36.52 -2.55 27.83
C SER A 129 37.34 -1.38 28.32
N PHE A 130 37.10 -0.99 29.53
CA PHE A 130 38.11 -0.24 30.24
C PHE A 130 39.32 -1.16 30.40
N ALA A 131 40.23 -1.04 29.47
CA ALA A 131 41.55 -1.44 29.73
C ALA A 131 42.04 -0.58 30.89
N HIS A 132 41.86 -1.08 32.09
CA HIS A 132 42.56 -0.54 33.22
C HIS A 132 44.02 -0.81 33.00
N SER A 133 44.68 0.22 32.55
CA SER A 133 46.10 0.30 32.75
C SER A 133 46.34 0.52 34.25
N THR A 134 46.58 -0.51 34.95
CA THR A 134 47.06 -0.45 36.32
C THR A 134 48.54 -0.25 36.30
N PHE A 135 48.92 0.79 36.94
CA PHE A 135 50.20 0.81 37.58
C PHE A 135 50.10 0.32 38.97
#